data_581a763b13bb0386a51c6ae62bf41235
#
_entry.id   581a763b13bb0386a51c6ae62bf41235
#
_cell.length_a   1.000
_cell.length_b   1.000
_cell.length_c   1.000
_cell.angle_alpha   90.00
_cell.angle_beta   90.00
_cell.angle_gamma   90.00
#
_symmetry.space_group_name_H-M   'P 1'
#
loop_
_entity.id
_entity.type
_entity.pdbx_description
1 polymer ?
#
loop_
_entity_poly.entity_id
_entity_poly.type
_entity_poly.pdbx_seq_one_letter_code
_entity_poly.pdbx_strand_id
1 'polypeptide(L)'
;DNFTIMKNFFSRACYNILEKNLLFYNLYLDSNFGNLNMQLQNNNEIKIFYKTQKITKIKKKLYSEAKIIYDFLKSKNLILPFKLKFLPPWGNDNHYTGTIPINGSHNKLSLKQNCELKGHKNLFIIDGSSIPNTSVKFPTALIISNAFRIGKDFKWKFLELKFIVN
;
A
#
# COMPACT_ATOMS: atom_id res chain seq x y z
N ASP A 1 17.19 -5.04 -5.85
CA ASP A 1 17.42 -5.25 -4.42
C ASP A 1 18.47 -4.26 -3.92
N ASN A 2 18.01 -3.21 -3.19
CA ASN A 2 18.86 -2.09 -2.74
C ASN A 2 20.02 -2.55 -1.83
N PHE A 3 19.85 -3.67 -1.17
CA PHE A 3 20.86 -4.30 -0.33
C PHE A 3 22.01 -4.90 -1.17
N THR A 4 21.73 -5.38 -2.34
CA THR A 4 22.76 -5.96 -3.25
C THR A 4 23.63 -4.86 -3.84
N ILE A 5 23.06 -3.68 -4.11
CA ILE A 5 23.82 -2.52 -4.62
C ILE A 5 24.79 -2.01 -3.54
N MET A 6 24.38 -1.97 -2.28
CA MET A 6 25.27 -1.56 -1.18
C MET A 6 26.40 -2.56 -0.92
N LYS A 7 26.16 -3.86 -1.10
CA LYS A 7 27.22 -4.90 -0.96
C LYS A 7 28.39 -4.70 -1.92
N ASN A 8 28.13 -4.20 -3.11
CA ASN A 8 29.15 -4.01 -4.13
C ASN A 8 29.99 -2.76 -3.91
N PHE A 9 29.53 -1.81 -3.09
CA PHE A 9 30.24 -0.54 -2.85
C PHE A 9 31.15 -0.53 -1.62
N PHE A 10 30.97 -1.46 -0.68
CA PHE A 10 31.72 -1.48 0.57
C PHE A 10 32.43 -2.80 0.77
N SER A 11 33.67 -2.75 1.30
CA SER A 11 34.33 -3.95 1.77
C SER A 11 33.46 -4.67 2.82
N ARG A 12 33.59 -5.99 2.91
CA ARG A 12 32.77 -6.82 3.83
C ARG A 12 32.82 -6.36 5.28
N ALA A 13 33.95 -5.79 5.72
CA ALA A 13 34.10 -5.24 7.06
C ALA A 13 33.27 -3.97 7.27
N CYS A 14 33.30 -3.03 6.30
CA CYS A 14 32.45 -1.83 6.34
C CYS A 14 30.98 -2.17 6.27
N TYR A 15 30.61 -3.18 5.49
CA TYR A 15 29.23 -3.64 5.40
C TYR A 15 28.71 -4.15 6.75
N ASN A 16 29.47 -4.99 7.47
CA ASN A 16 29.06 -5.53 8.77
C ASN A 16 28.90 -4.44 9.85
N ILE A 17 29.74 -3.40 9.80
CA ILE A 17 29.61 -2.25 10.71
C ILE A 17 28.35 -1.43 10.36
N LEU A 18 28.11 -1.19 9.08
CA LEU A 18 26.98 -0.42 8.61
C LEU A 18 25.66 -1.17 8.84
N GLU A 19 25.60 -2.47 8.61
CA GLU A 19 24.41 -3.28 8.81
C GLU A 19 23.88 -3.21 10.24
N LYS A 20 24.79 -3.22 11.24
CA LYS A 20 24.44 -3.14 12.65
C LYS A 20 24.02 -1.73 13.12
N ASN A 21 24.43 -0.69 12.39
CA ASN A 21 24.25 0.71 12.77
C ASN A 21 23.36 1.50 11.81
N LEU A 22 22.75 0.83 10.82
CA LEU A 22 21.87 1.45 9.85
C LEU A 22 20.43 1.50 10.38
N LEU A 23 19.91 2.71 10.51
CA LEU A 23 18.50 2.93 10.76
C LEU A 23 17.77 3.13 9.42
N PHE A 24 16.91 2.16 9.08
CA PHE A 24 16.01 2.29 7.95
C PHE A 24 14.63 2.74 8.41
N TYR A 25 14.08 3.72 7.75
CA TYR A 25 12.67 4.02 7.90
C TYR A 25 12.04 4.32 6.54
N ASN A 26 10.82 3.85 6.37
CA ASN A 26 10.02 4.08 5.19
C ASN A 26 8.98 5.16 5.47
N LEU A 27 8.87 6.12 4.55
CA LEU A 27 7.80 7.11 4.57
C LEU A 27 6.75 6.71 3.54
N TYR A 28 5.55 6.49 4.03
CA TYR A 28 4.39 6.23 3.19
C TYR A 28 3.53 7.49 3.11
N LEU A 29 3.08 7.80 1.93
CA LEU A 29 2.09 8.85 1.72
C LEU A 29 0.69 8.26 1.69
N ASP A 30 -0.26 9.05 2.13
CA ASP A 30 -1.68 8.75 1.97
C ASP A 30 -2.01 8.50 0.48
N SER A 31 -2.88 7.53 0.21
CA SER A 31 -3.32 7.15 -1.14
C SER A 31 -3.91 8.31 -1.94
N ASN A 32 -4.40 9.36 -1.29
CA ASN A 32 -4.86 10.58 -1.95
C ASN A 32 -3.77 11.32 -2.74
N PHE A 33 -2.49 11.03 -2.49
CA PHE A 33 -1.36 11.63 -3.18
C PHE A 33 -0.89 10.85 -4.42
N GLY A 34 -1.28 9.58 -4.57
CA GLY A 34 -0.84 8.74 -5.68
C GLY A 34 -1.94 7.81 -6.16
N ASN A 35 -2.57 8.15 -7.27
CA ASN A 35 -3.54 7.29 -7.92
C ASN A 35 -2.92 6.71 -9.19
N LEU A 36 -2.79 5.39 -9.22
CA LEU A 36 -2.58 4.64 -10.45
C LEU A 36 -3.93 4.40 -11.11
N ASN A 37 -4.00 4.64 -12.41
CA ASN A 37 -5.15 4.30 -13.21
C ASN A 37 -4.79 3.12 -14.10
N MET A 38 -5.68 2.15 -14.20
CA MET A 38 -5.56 1.01 -15.09
C MET A 38 -6.69 1.07 -16.12
N GLN A 39 -6.36 0.88 -17.35
CA GLN A 39 -7.34 0.84 -18.45
C GLN A 39 -7.07 -0.36 -19.34
N LEU A 40 -8.08 -1.17 -19.54
CA LEU A 40 -8.04 -2.23 -20.55
C LEU A 40 -8.11 -1.59 -21.94
N GLN A 41 -7.17 -1.95 -22.81
CA GLN A 41 -7.13 -1.55 -24.20
C GLN A 41 -7.85 -2.58 -25.08
N ASN A 42 -8.20 -2.18 -26.30
CA ASN A 42 -8.94 -3.06 -27.26
C ASN A 42 -8.16 -4.31 -27.67
N ASN A 43 -6.84 -4.33 -27.50
CA ASN A 43 -5.96 -5.48 -27.76
C ASN A 43 -5.76 -6.40 -26.54
N ASN A 44 -6.62 -6.31 -25.53
CA ASN A 44 -6.51 -7.02 -24.23
C ASN A 44 -5.25 -6.68 -23.40
N GLU A 45 -4.55 -5.61 -23.72
CA GLU A 45 -3.46 -5.11 -22.89
C GLU A 45 -3.99 -4.20 -21.79
N ILE A 46 -3.37 -4.26 -20.62
CA ILE A 46 -3.66 -3.35 -19.50
C ILE A 46 -2.66 -2.20 -19.54
N LYS A 47 -3.13 -1.00 -19.81
CA LYS A 47 -2.34 0.22 -19.70
C LYS A 47 -2.42 0.78 -18.29
N ILE A 48 -1.25 0.92 -17.65
CA ILE A 48 -1.11 1.56 -16.33
C ILE A 48 -0.55 2.96 -16.52
N PHE A 49 -1.22 3.94 -15.97
CA PHE A 49 -0.77 5.33 -16.03
C PHE A 49 -1.05 6.07 -14.72
N TYR A 50 -0.27 7.10 -14.46
CA TYR A 50 -0.41 7.96 -13.28
C TYR A 50 -0.42 9.42 -13.71
N LYS A 51 -1.13 10.25 -12.96
CA LYS A 51 -1.17 11.69 -13.23
C LYS A 51 0.13 12.34 -12.73
N THR A 52 0.99 12.72 -13.67
CA THR A 52 2.32 13.27 -13.42
C THR A 52 2.34 14.65 -12.76
N GLN A 53 1.26 15.42 -12.91
CA GLN A 53 1.24 16.84 -12.47
C GLN A 53 1.43 17.06 -10.96
N LYS A 54 1.25 16.03 -10.14
CA LYS A 54 1.41 16.13 -8.67
C LYS A 54 2.77 15.64 -8.16
N ILE A 55 3.59 15.02 -9.00
CA ILE A 55 4.84 14.36 -8.59
C ILE A 55 5.79 15.29 -7.86
N THR A 56 6.00 16.50 -8.38
CA THR A 56 6.90 17.48 -7.77
C THR A 56 6.42 17.91 -6.39
N LYS A 57 5.12 18.13 -6.22
CA LYS A 57 4.53 18.47 -4.92
C LYS A 57 4.68 17.33 -3.91
N ILE A 58 4.47 16.09 -4.36
CA ILE A 58 4.61 14.87 -3.55
C ILE A 58 6.06 14.69 -3.10
N LYS A 59 7.03 14.79 -4.03
CA LYS A 59 8.46 14.74 -3.69
C LYS A 59 8.83 15.81 -2.66
N LYS A 60 8.38 17.05 -2.86
CA LYS A 60 8.65 18.15 -1.93
C LYS A 60 8.08 17.84 -0.53
N LYS A 61 6.86 17.32 -0.45
CA LYS A 61 6.25 16.93 0.82
C LYS A 61 7.02 15.78 1.48
N LEU A 62 7.34 14.71 0.77
CA LEU A 62 8.14 13.60 1.29
C LEU A 62 9.47 14.06 1.86
N TYR A 63 10.17 14.95 1.13
CA TYR A 63 11.46 15.45 1.59
C TYR A 63 11.33 16.37 2.81
N SER A 64 10.26 17.14 2.94
CA SER A 64 10.01 17.95 4.15
C SER A 64 9.73 17.08 5.37
N GLU A 65 8.90 16.06 5.24
CA GLU A 65 8.61 15.13 6.33
C GLU A 65 9.87 14.32 6.73
N ALA A 66 10.60 13.82 5.73
CA ALA A 66 11.88 13.14 5.98
C ALA A 66 12.90 14.04 6.69
N LYS A 67 12.89 15.35 6.40
CA LYS A 67 13.76 16.32 7.08
C LYS A 67 13.39 16.47 8.54
N ILE A 68 12.11 16.58 8.87
CA ILE A 68 11.62 16.71 10.25
C ILE A 68 12.09 15.51 11.09
N ILE A 69 11.88 14.29 10.59
CA ILE A 69 12.30 13.08 11.29
C ILE A 69 13.82 13.04 11.46
N TYR A 70 14.56 13.36 10.40
CA TYR A 70 16.02 13.39 10.46
C TYR A 70 16.53 14.41 11.48
N ASP A 71 16.00 15.63 11.47
CA ASP A 71 16.42 16.69 12.40
C ASP A 71 16.10 16.32 13.86
N PHE A 72 14.95 15.67 14.09
CA PHE A 72 14.61 15.12 15.41
C PHE A 72 15.60 14.04 15.87
N LEU A 73 15.89 13.04 15.05
CA LEU A 73 16.82 11.97 15.40
C LEU A 73 18.24 12.50 15.63
N LYS A 74 18.67 13.47 14.81
CA LYS A 74 19.95 14.14 14.96
C LYS A 74 20.02 14.94 16.28
N SER A 75 18.97 15.66 16.65
CA SER A 75 18.91 16.43 17.91
C SER A 75 19.00 15.56 19.15
N LYS A 76 18.65 14.27 19.01
CA LYS A 76 18.76 13.26 20.09
C LYS A 76 20.07 12.46 20.03
N ASN A 77 20.99 12.81 19.13
CA ASN A 77 22.24 12.08 18.88
C ASN A 77 22.03 10.59 18.54
N LEU A 78 20.88 10.25 17.94
CA LEU A 78 20.54 8.88 17.57
C LEU A 78 21.08 8.47 16.21
N ILE A 79 21.52 9.42 15.39
CA ILE A 79 22.03 9.18 14.05
C ILE A 79 23.25 10.03 13.75
N LEU A 80 24.11 9.53 12.85
CA LEU A 80 25.24 10.28 12.32
C LEU A 80 24.77 11.41 11.36
N PRO A 81 25.60 12.44 11.12
CA PRO A 81 25.21 13.62 10.34
C PRO A 81 25.08 13.37 8.82
N PHE A 82 25.14 12.13 8.36
CA PHE A 82 24.94 11.77 6.96
C PHE A 82 23.71 10.90 6.78
N LYS A 83 23.06 11.05 5.60
CA LYS A 83 21.84 10.34 5.25
C LYS A 83 21.86 9.93 3.79
N LEU A 84 21.36 8.74 3.51
CA LEU A 84 21.05 8.28 2.18
C LEU A 84 19.53 8.40 1.97
N LYS A 85 19.14 8.96 0.83
CA LYS A 85 17.74 9.06 0.43
C LYS A 85 17.53 8.22 -0.82
N PHE A 86 16.57 7.36 -0.77
CA PHE A 86 16.14 6.60 -1.93
C PHE A 86 14.65 6.85 -2.15
N LEU A 87 14.30 7.21 -3.36
CA LEU A 87 12.92 7.33 -3.79
C LEU A 87 12.69 6.29 -4.90
N PRO A 88 11.95 5.21 -4.61
CA PRO A 88 11.68 4.19 -5.61
C PRO A 88 10.87 4.78 -6.78
N PRO A 89 10.93 4.15 -7.96
CA PRO A 89 10.05 4.50 -9.07
C PRO A 89 8.58 4.44 -8.66
N TRP A 90 7.76 5.27 -9.29
CA TRP A 90 6.32 5.27 -9.05
C TRP A 90 5.71 3.92 -9.41
N GLY A 91 4.78 3.44 -8.57
CA GLY A 91 4.18 2.13 -8.71
C GLY A 91 5.01 0.98 -8.11
N ASN A 92 6.16 1.25 -7.53
CA ASN A 92 6.99 0.26 -6.86
C ASN A 92 6.67 0.20 -5.35
N ASP A 93 5.40 0.17 -5.03
CA ASP A 93 4.89 0.01 -3.67
C ASP A 93 4.36 -1.42 -3.47
N ASN A 94 4.47 -1.92 -2.26
CA ASN A 94 3.94 -3.23 -1.87
C ASN A 94 2.50 -3.15 -1.31
N HIS A 95 1.94 -1.95 -1.20
CA HIS A 95 0.65 -1.70 -0.55
C HIS A 95 -0.36 -1.10 -1.53
N TYR A 96 -1.00 -1.96 -2.31
CA TYR A 96 -2.06 -1.57 -3.23
C TYR A 96 -3.41 -1.69 -2.55
N THR A 97 -4.20 -0.59 -2.59
CA THR A 97 -5.55 -0.54 -2.02
C THR A 97 -6.47 0.34 -2.86
N GLY A 98 -7.77 0.21 -2.64
CA GLY A 98 -8.75 1.17 -3.11
C GLY A 98 -9.16 1.07 -4.58
N THR A 99 -8.86 -0.04 -5.26
CA THR A 99 -9.27 -0.23 -6.68
C THR A 99 -10.78 -0.34 -6.81
N ILE A 100 -11.45 -1.03 -5.87
CA ILE A 100 -12.90 -1.21 -5.81
C ILE A 100 -13.36 -0.93 -4.37
N PRO A 101 -13.36 0.33 -3.95
CA PRO A 101 -13.50 0.67 -2.54
C PRO A 101 -14.92 0.46 -2.01
N ILE A 102 -15.00 0.13 -0.72
CA ILE A 102 -16.27 0.14 0.03
C ILE A 102 -16.84 1.57 0.01
N ASN A 103 -18.12 1.70 -0.32
CA ASN A 103 -18.85 2.97 -0.39
C ASN A 103 -18.19 4.02 -1.31
N GLY A 104 -17.44 3.59 -2.32
CA GLY A 104 -16.87 4.50 -3.30
C GLY A 104 -17.96 5.31 -4.02
N SER A 105 -17.83 6.64 -3.98
CA SER A 105 -18.82 7.57 -4.55
C SER A 105 -18.58 7.89 -6.03
N HIS A 106 -17.38 7.64 -6.53
CA HIS A 106 -16.96 8.16 -7.84
C HIS A 106 -16.64 7.10 -8.89
N ASN A 107 -16.73 5.82 -8.57
CA ASN A 107 -16.45 4.74 -9.51
C ASN A 107 -17.71 3.93 -9.78
N LYS A 108 -17.91 3.57 -11.04
CA LYS A 108 -18.96 2.62 -11.48
C LYS A 108 -18.82 1.28 -10.75
N LEU A 109 -17.59 0.92 -10.34
CA LEU A 109 -17.29 -0.26 -9.55
C LEU A 109 -17.03 0.17 -8.10
N SER A 110 -17.93 -0.19 -7.22
CA SER A 110 -17.79 0.03 -5.76
C SER A 110 -18.49 -1.06 -4.99
N LEU A 111 -18.09 -1.25 -3.74
CA LEU A 111 -18.66 -2.26 -2.87
C LEU A 111 -19.70 -1.65 -1.93
N LYS A 112 -20.66 -2.47 -1.53
CA LYS A 112 -21.49 -2.22 -0.36
C LYS A 112 -20.65 -2.40 0.91
N GLN A 113 -21.19 -2.03 2.06
CA GLN A 113 -20.48 -2.16 3.34
C GLN A 113 -20.13 -3.61 3.73
N ASN A 114 -20.88 -4.56 3.24
CA ASN A 114 -20.61 -5.99 3.37
C ASN A 114 -19.63 -6.54 2.32
N CYS A 115 -18.92 -5.69 1.59
CA CYS A 115 -18.00 -6.04 0.51
C CYS A 115 -18.63 -6.71 -0.71
N GLU A 116 -19.95 -6.74 -0.85
CA GLU A 116 -20.62 -7.20 -2.06
C GLU A 116 -20.49 -6.15 -3.17
N LEU A 117 -20.16 -6.58 -4.37
CA LEU A 117 -20.05 -5.68 -5.54
C LEU A 117 -21.43 -5.10 -5.91
N LYS A 118 -21.54 -3.78 -5.99
CA LYS A 118 -22.77 -3.12 -6.39
C LYS A 118 -23.17 -3.55 -7.81
N GLY A 119 -24.43 -3.90 -7.99
CA GLY A 119 -24.95 -4.41 -9.27
C GLY A 119 -24.77 -5.92 -9.51
N HIS A 120 -24.02 -6.61 -8.64
CA HIS A 120 -23.80 -8.06 -8.75
C HIS A 120 -24.22 -8.74 -7.44
N LYS A 121 -25.07 -9.76 -7.52
CA LYS A 121 -25.47 -10.55 -6.34
C LYS A 121 -24.43 -11.63 -6.04
N ASN A 122 -24.15 -11.84 -4.76
CA ASN A 122 -23.26 -12.90 -4.26
C ASN A 122 -21.79 -12.80 -4.76
N LEU A 123 -21.34 -11.66 -5.25
CA LEU A 123 -19.96 -11.41 -5.60
C LEU A 123 -19.32 -10.47 -4.57
N PHE A 124 -18.33 -10.99 -3.84
CA PHE A 124 -17.68 -10.27 -2.74
C PHE A 124 -16.20 -10.11 -3.01
N ILE A 125 -15.66 -8.93 -2.68
CA ILE A 125 -14.25 -8.59 -2.83
C ILE A 125 -13.75 -8.17 -1.46
N ILE A 126 -12.82 -8.96 -0.88
CA ILE A 126 -12.40 -8.85 0.52
C ILE A 126 -10.91 -8.57 0.72
N ASP A 127 -10.19 -8.40 -0.37
CA ASP A 127 -8.76 -8.08 -0.36
C ASP A 127 -8.48 -6.58 -0.20
N GLY A 128 -7.23 -6.17 -0.41
CA GLY A 128 -6.81 -4.77 -0.30
C GLY A 128 -7.54 -3.82 -1.23
N SER A 129 -8.08 -4.30 -2.36
CA SER A 129 -8.83 -3.46 -3.29
C SER A 129 -10.12 -2.88 -2.69
N SER A 130 -10.70 -3.57 -1.70
CA SER A 130 -11.89 -3.14 -0.96
C SER A 130 -11.65 -1.98 0.01
N ILE A 131 -10.40 -1.77 0.44
CA ILE A 131 -10.03 -0.76 1.43
C ILE A 131 -9.88 0.59 0.74
N PRO A 132 -10.69 1.62 1.08
CA PRO A 132 -10.71 2.88 0.33
C PRO A 132 -9.41 3.68 0.44
N ASN A 133 -8.72 3.60 1.57
CA ASN A 133 -7.48 4.33 1.82
C ASN A 133 -6.49 3.48 2.61
N THR A 134 -5.23 3.44 2.19
CA THR A 134 -4.16 2.99 3.07
C THR A 134 -3.91 4.06 4.12
N SER A 135 -4.30 3.76 5.36
CA SER A 135 -3.80 4.52 6.49
C SER A 135 -2.30 4.24 6.67
N VAL A 136 -1.60 5.10 7.41
CA VAL A 136 -0.19 4.93 7.82
C VAL A 136 0.06 3.62 8.61
N LYS A 137 -1.02 2.95 9.03
CA LYS A 137 -1.00 1.65 9.72
C LYS A 137 -0.96 0.52 8.69
N PHE A 138 -0.29 -0.55 9.04
CA PHE A 138 -0.10 -1.74 8.20
C PHE A 138 -1.43 -2.20 7.56
N PRO A 139 -1.58 -2.14 6.24
CA PRO A 139 -2.83 -2.49 5.57
C PRO A 139 -3.16 -3.98 5.73
N THR A 140 -2.18 -4.85 5.90
CA THR A 140 -2.35 -6.29 6.06
C THR A 140 -3.28 -6.64 7.24
N ALA A 141 -3.08 -6.03 8.41
CA ALA A 141 -3.93 -6.28 9.56
C ALA A 141 -5.38 -5.84 9.31
N LEU A 142 -5.57 -4.70 8.62
CA LEU A 142 -6.88 -4.20 8.25
C LEU A 142 -7.57 -5.12 7.23
N ILE A 143 -6.83 -5.58 6.22
CA ILE A 143 -7.33 -6.52 5.20
C ILE A 143 -7.77 -7.83 5.85
N ILE A 144 -6.94 -8.43 6.70
CA ILE A 144 -7.25 -9.67 7.41
C ILE A 144 -8.48 -9.48 8.31
N SER A 145 -8.56 -8.39 9.07
CA SER A 145 -9.70 -8.10 9.94
C SER A 145 -10.99 -7.94 9.16
N ASN A 146 -10.94 -7.25 8.01
CA ASN A 146 -12.09 -7.09 7.13
C ASN A 146 -12.52 -8.44 6.52
N ALA A 147 -11.58 -9.23 6.03
CA ALA A 147 -11.84 -10.57 5.50
C ALA A 147 -12.48 -11.47 6.55
N PHE A 148 -11.96 -11.45 7.78
CA PHE A 148 -12.52 -12.21 8.89
C PHE A 148 -13.95 -11.76 9.24
N ARG A 149 -14.20 -10.45 9.29
CA ARG A 149 -15.54 -9.88 9.53
C ARG A 149 -16.55 -10.39 8.50
N ILE A 150 -16.21 -10.32 7.22
CA ILE A 150 -17.08 -10.78 6.13
C ILE A 150 -17.23 -12.30 6.18
N GLY A 151 -16.16 -13.04 6.36
CA GLY A 151 -16.16 -14.51 6.41
C GLY A 151 -17.03 -15.05 7.55
N LYS A 152 -17.09 -14.34 8.68
CA LYS A 152 -17.97 -14.71 9.81
C LYS A 152 -19.44 -14.67 9.41
N ASP A 153 -19.84 -13.65 8.64
CA ASP A 153 -21.24 -13.52 8.17
C ASP A 153 -21.58 -14.61 7.13
N PHE A 154 -20.59 -15.08 6.35
CA PHE A 154 -20.76 -16.14 5.36
C PHE A 154 -20.92 -17.54 5.98
N LYS A 155 -20.23 -17.82 7.06
CA LYS A 155 -20.27 -19.14 7.69
C LYS A 155 -21.69 -19.58 8.06
N TRP A 156 -22.54 -18.66 8.44
CA TRP A 156 -23.94 -18.94 8.75
C TRP A 156 -24.76 -19.28 7.49
N LYS A 157 -24.57 -18.56 6.41
CA LYS A 157 -25.30 -18.78 5.15
C LYS A 157 -24.95 -20.12 4.48
N PHE A 158 -23.69 -20.53 4.55
CA PHE A 158 -23.27 -21.84 4.01
C PHE A 158 -23.75 -23.03 4.87
N LEU A 159 -23.92 -22.86 6.15
CA LEU A 159 -24.48 -23.91 7.02
C LEU A 159 -25.97 -24.13 6.73
N GLU A 160 -26.72 -23.08 6.42
CA GLU A 160 -28.12 -23.19 6.00
C GLU A 160 -28.27 -23.91 4.63
N LEU A 161 -27.35 -23.72 3.71
CA LEU A 161 -27.36 -24.36 2.39
C LEU A 161 -27.02 -25.85 2.43
N LYS A 162 -26.26 -26.31 3.42
CA LYS A 162 -25.94 -27.76 3.59
C LYS A 162 -27.10 -28.62 4.03
N PHE A 163 -28.17 -28.03 4.53
CA PHE A 163 -29.37 -28.77 4.95
C PHE A 163 -30.44 -28.92 3.84
N ILE A 164 -30.21 -28.39 2.64
CA ILE A 164 -31.17 -28.42 1.52
C ILE A 164 -30.77 -29.44 0.44
N VAL A 165 -29.65 -30.13 0.57
CA VAL A 165 -29.27 -31.21 -0.36
C VAL A 165 -29.55 -32.55 0.29
N ASN A 166 -30.78 -33.01 0.11
CA ASN A 166 -31.17 -34.40 0.24
C ASN A 166 -30.91 -35.14 -1.04
#